data_15db6af61ac8bfa1bb69698d4e178c20
#
_entry.id   15db6af61ac8bfa1bb69698d4e178c20
#
_cell.length_a   1.000
_cell.length_b   1.000
_cell.length_c   1.000
_cell.angle_alpha   90.00
_cell.angle_beta   90.00
_cell.angle_gamma   90.00
#
_symmetry.space_group_name_H-M   'P 1'
#
loop_
_entity.id
_entity.type
_entity.pdbx_description
1 polymer ?
#
loop_
_entity_poly.entity_id
_entity_poly.type
_entity_poly.pdbx_seq_one_letter_code
_entity_poly.pdbx_strand_id
1 'polypeptide(L)'
;MTRMPRIALVIVIVSQTVIAQDSYWPTAAKNGFGTATTLQSKVWFTLANGVMTEVFYPTVDSPKVKSMQLLVRIEARVENELDDTLHRMELPNPASLTFRQVNTAKSGHYTITKTYVTDPRLNTLLIEVQFDSRVPARLSTDYVPSVNNRENSTLVSDCASEPRTKLRCTIALGFGENTAKSTTAARASLARGFAVIRREYEAGWRAYVGPLPRIAKHQRQFNMAAMVLKGLEDKTFRGAVIASPSTPWGGGANANEPTVSGYHAVWSRDLYHVATAFDAIGDRATANRLLDYLFRVQQKPDGSFPQNSWIDGRPIGDGLQMDQVALPLVLAYQLERNDRATWLKHIKLAADFILAHGPRTDQDRWEEKPGFSPATIAAEIAGLVCAAEVAKANDDKSSAEKYLETADSWAKNVDRWTVTKSGNDAGYYLRITENEDPNDGATMQINSSDRVVDERKILDAGFLELTRLGIKRPDDRMIVESLALIDQLIKVQTPVGEAWYRYNHDAYGETPNGGAYDGRNGVGRLWTLLTGERGEYELAAGDVQSARKRLDTLAGFANAGLMIPEQVWDRNGAGFRIGTGTGSATPLAWSMAQFIRLAMNIEKGRNLEMPRVVRERYEKVVLTK
;
A
#
# COMPACT_ATOMS: atom_id res chain seq x y z
N MET A 1 29.05 31.24 -40.87
CA MET A 1 27.99 30.32 -41.36
C MET A 1 28.16 28.97 -40.66
N THR A 2 27.54 28.83 -39.48
CA THR A 2 27.59 27.62 -38.65
C THR A 2 26.42 26.73 -39.05
N ARG A 3 26.73 25.55 -39.56
CA ARG A 3 25.74 24.55 -39.93
C ARG A 3 25.08 23.97 -38.65
N MET A 4 23.78 24.28 -38.47
CA MET A 4 22.93 23.54 -37.49
C MET A 4 22.79 22.07 -37.90
N PRO A 5 22.91 21.10 -36.97
CA PRO A 5 22.63 19.71 -37.27
C PRO A 5 21.13 19.54 -37.53
N ARG A 6 20.77 18.96 -38.66
CA ARG A 6 19.40 18.53 -38.98
C ARG A 6 19.06 17.34 -38.04
N ILE A 7 18.22 17.60 -37.05
CA ILE A 7 17.60 16.55 -36.26
C ILE A 7 16.56 15.87 -37.16
N ALA A 8 16.83 14.67 -37.61
CA ALA A 8 15.85 13.85 -38.31
C ALA A 8 14.79 13.39 -37.32
N LEU A 9 13.62 13.98 -37.40
CA LEU A 9 12.44 13.59 -36.62
C LEU A 9 11.84 12.32 -37.25
N VAL A 10 12.09 11.16 -36.66
CA VAL A 10 11.45 9.91 -37.06
C VAL A 10 10.13 9.78 -36.30
N ILE A 11 9.02 10.02 -36.99
CA ILE A 11 7.69 9.70 -36.47
C ILE A 11 7.48 8.21 -36.73
N VAL A 12 7.59 7.39 -35.68
CA VAL A 12 7.18 5.98 -35.76
C VAL A 12 5.66 5.94 -35.53
N ILE A 13 4.90 5.90 -36.63
CA ILE A 13 3.47 5.53 -36.58
C ILE A 13 3.45 4.04 -36.30
N VAL A 14 3.14 3.63 -35.08
CA VAL A 14 2.92 2.23 -34.74
C VAL A 14 1.61 1.80 -35.39
N SER A 15 1.69 1.00 -36.47
CA SER A 15 0.53 0.29 -37.01
C SER A 15 0.05 -0.73 -35.97
N GLN A 16 -1.11 -0.48 -35.40
CA GLN A 16 -1.75 -1.39 -34.44
C GLN A 16 -2.33 -2.58 -35.17
N THR A 17 -1.72 -3.75 -35.03
CA THR A 17 -2.43 -5.01 -35.19
C THR A 17 -3.22 -5.22 -33.90
N VAL A 18 -4.52 -4.95 -33.92
CA VAL A 18 -5.44 -5.30 -32.84
C VAL A 18 -5.63 -6.81 -32.88
N ILE A 19 -4.76 -7.55 -32.21
CA ILE A 19 -5.09 -8.87 -31.71
C ILE A 19 -5.96 -8.61 -30.48
N ALA A 20 -7.13 -9.22 -30.42
CA ALA A 20 -7.95 -9.25 -29.21
C ALA A 20 -7.12 -9.94 -28.11
N GLN A 21 -6.36 -9.16 -27.38
CA GLN A 21 -5.48 -9.62 -26.34
C GLN A 21 -6.29 -9.62 -25.04
N ASP A 22 -6.13 -10.69 -24.26
CA ASP A 22 -6.75 -10.87 -22.95
C ASP A 22 -6.75 -9.58 -22.15
N SER A 23 -7.90 -9.27 -21.55
CA SER A 23 -8.17 -8.03 -20.81
C SER A 23 -7.43 -7.90 -19.48
N TYR A 24 -6.48 -8.78 -19.19
CA TYR A 24 -5.75 -8.84 -17.93
C TYR A 24 -4.69 -7.74 -17.79
N TRP A 25 -4.59 -7.19 -16.58
CA TRP A 25 -3.49 -6.30 -16.21
C TRP A 25 -2.18 -7.08 -16.06
N PRO A 26 -1.01 -6.42 -16.22
CA PRO A 26 0.28 -7.01 -15.87
C PRO A 26 0.34 -7.41 -14.41
N THR A 27 1.33 -8.25 -14.07
CA THR A 27 1.56 -8.71 -12.69
C THR A 27 1.49 -7.58 -11.67
N ALA A 28 0.84 -7.83 -10.54
CA ALA A 28 0.79 -6.89 -9.41
C ALA A 28 2.10 -6.83 -8.62
N ALA A 29 3.01 -7.79 -8.79
CA ALA A 29 4.31 -7.82 -8.14
C ALA A 29 5.28 -6.78 -8.74
N LYS A 30 4.97 -5.48 -8.54
CA LYS A 30 5.81 -4.39 -9.05
C LYS A 30 7.15 -4.34 -8.32
N ASN A 31 8.21 -4.11 -9.07
CA ASN A 31 9.55 -3.88 -8.53
C ASN A 31 10.06 -2.45 -8.79
N GLY A 32 9.19 -1.56 -9.24
CA GLY A 32 9.46 -0.14 -9.39
C GLY A 32 8.15 0.66 -9.46
N PHE A 33 8.17 1.83 -8.84
CA PHE A 33 7.10 2.83 -8.86
C PHE A 33 7.72 4.21 -8.82
N GLY A 34 7.31 5.12 -9.70
CA GLY A 34 7.92 6.45 -9.74
C GLY A 34 6.99 7.55 -10.22
N THR A 35 7.27 8.74 -9.71
CA THR A 35 6.65 10.02 -10.10
C THR A 35 7.56 11.16 -9.66
N ALA A 36 7.43 12.34 -10.24
CA ALA A 36 8.11 13.55 -9.74
C ALA A 36 7.46 14.09 -8.46
N THR A 37 8.22 14.81 -7.64
CA THR A 37 7.70 15.43 -6.41
C THR A 37 6.80 16.64 -6.66
N THR A 38 6.82 17.21 -7.86
CA THR A 38 6.08 18.42 -8.23
C THR A 38 4.62 18.11 -8.53
N LEU A 39 3.75 19.09 -8.31
CA LEU A 39 2.31 18.99 -8.64
C LEU A 39 2.01 19.20 -10.13
N GLN A 40 2.95 19.77 -10.88
CA GLN A 40 2.83 20.01 -12.32
C GLN A 40 2.86 18.72 -13.13
N SER A 41 3.69 17.77 -12.72
CA SER A 41 3.80 16.46 -13.36
C SER A 41 2.80 15.47 -12.75
N LYS A 42 1.72 15.20 -13.46
CA LYS A 42 0.65 14.28 -13.05
C LYS A 42 0.82 12.90 -13.71
N VAL A 43 2.05 12.39 -13.70
CA VAL A 43 2.38 11.09 -14.30
C VAL A 43 3.02 10.19 -13.25
N TRP A 44 2.52 8.96 -13.14
CA TRP A 44 3.09 7.89 -12.32
C TRP A 44 3.34 6.68 -13.21
N PHE A 45 4.37 5.92 -12.92
CA PHE A 45 4.69 4.69 -13.65
C PHE A 45 5.00 3.54 -12.72
N THR A 46 4.77 2.33 -13.20
CA THR A 46 5.15 1.09 -12.52
C THR A 46 6.03 0.22 -13.41
N LEU A 47 6.85 -0.63 -12.78
CA LEU A 47 7.78 -1.53 -13.45
C LEU A 47 7.66 -2.93 -12.85
N ALA A 48 7.70 -3.96 -13.71
CA ALA A 48 7.79 -5.36 -13.30
C ALA A 48 8.40 -6.20 -14.44
N ASN A 49 9.06 -7.30 -14.10
CA ASN A 49 9.54 -8.31 -15.05
C ASN A 49 10.29 -7.71 -16.25
N GLY A 50 11.16 -6.74 -16.01
CA GLY A 50 11.97 -6.11 -17.07
C GLY A 50 11.22 -5.15 -17.98
N VAL A 51 9.92 -4.93 -17.80
CA VAL A 51 9.11 -4.04 -18.65
C VAL A 51 8.47 -2.91 -17.86
N MET A 52 8.04 -1.86 -18.54
CA MET A 52 7.14 -0.87 -17.98
C MET A 52 5.74 -1.47 -17.97
N THR A 53 5.09 -1.36 -16.82
CA THR A 53 3.72 -1.77 -16.63
C THR A 53 2.80 -0.54 -16.64
N GLU A 54 1.83 -0.44 -15.75
CA GLU A 54 0.85 0.64 -15.80
C GLU A 54 1.51 2.03 -15.70
N VAL A 55 0.98 2.98 -16.47
CA VAL A 55 1.26 4.42 -16.32
C VAL A 55 -0.04 5.14 -16.10
N PHE A 56 -0.08 5.97 -15.06
CA PHE A 56 -1.28 6.67 -14.61
C PHE A 56 -1.21 8.15 -14.99
N TYR A 57 -2.36 8.70 -15.41
CA TYR A 57 -2.58 10.10 -15.75
C TYR A 57 -4.08 10.40 -15.84
N PRO A 58 -4.61 11.56 -15.45
CA PRO A 58 -3.96 12.66 -14.72
C PRO A 58 -3.99 12.47 -13.21
N THR A 59 -4.48 11.33 -12.74
CA THR A 59 -4.60 10.95 -11.34
C THR A 59 -3.99 9.57 -11.10
N VAL A 60 -3.60 9.29 -9.85
CA VAL A 60 -2.89 8.06 -9.48
C VAL A 60 -3.76 6.79 -9.57
N ASP A 61 -5.07 6.93 -9.63
CA ASP A 61 -6.05 5.86 -9.81
C ASP A 61 -6.46 5.62 -11.27
N SER A 62 -5.92 6.41 -12.23
CA SER A 62 -6.35 6.37 -13.62
C SER A 62 -5.25 5.82 -14.55
N PRO A 63 -5.14 4.49 -14.73
CA PRO A 63 -4.15 3.88 -15.60
C PRO A 63 -4.50 4.15 -17.07
N LYS A 64 -3.55 4.77 -17.79
CA LYS A 64 -3.67 5.11 -19.22
C LYS A 64 -2.85 4.20 -20.12
N VAL A 65 -1.88 3.52 -19.57
CA VAL A 65 -1.06 2.54 -20.29
C VAL A 65 -1.12 1.23 -19.54
N LYS A 66 -1.26 0.15 -20.28
CA LYS A 66 -1.28 -1.21 -19.75
C LYS A 66 0.13 -1.76 -19.63
N SER A 67 0.94 -1.63 -20.69
CA SER A 67 2.33 -2.05 -20.71
C SER A 67 3.12 -1.42 -21.85
N MET A 68 4.45 -1.43 -21.72
CA MET A 68 5.38 -1.11 -22.79
C MET A 68 6.67 -1.92 -22.65
N GLN A 69 7.13 -2.52 -23.74
CA GLN A 69 8.40 -3.22 -23.84
C GLN A 69 9.11 -2.88 -25.15
N LEU A 70 10.37 -3.26 -25.27
CA LEU A 70 11.12 -3.19 -26.50
C LEU A 70 11.17 -4.57 -27.16
N LEU A 71 11.04 -4.56 -28.48
CA LEU A 71 11.24 -5.71 -29.34
C LEU A 71 12.59 -5.56 -30.05
N VAL A 72 13.38 -6.63 -30.08
CA VAL A 72 14.68 -6.69 -30.73
C VAL A 72 14.59 -7.58 -31.95
N ARG A 73 14.80 -7.01 -33.13
CA ARG A 73 14.84 -7.76 -34.38
C ARG A 73 16.29 -7.99 -34.81
N ILE A 74 16.68 -9.26 -34.87
CA ILE A 74 17.96 -9.73 -35.41
C ILE A 74 17.61 -10.59 -36.64
N GLU A 75 17.94 -10.09 -37.83
CA GLU A 75 17.54 -10.73 -39.10
C GLU A 75 16.03 -10.99 -39.16
N ALA A 76 15.61 -12.26 -39.28
CA ALA A 76 14.20 -12.67 -39.32
C ALA A 76 13.60 -12.91 -37.90
N ARG A 77 14.43 -13.00 -36.87
CA ARG A 77 13.98 -13.30 -35.50
C ARG A 77 13.60 -12.02 -34.77
N VAL A 78 12.50 -12.06 -34.02
CA VAL A 78 12.07 -11.00 -33.09
C VAL A 78 12.04 -11.59 -31.68
N GLU A 79 12.77 -10.96 -30.78
CA GLU A 79 12.78 -11.28 -29.34
C GLU A 79 12.10 -10.13 -28.59
N ASN A 80 11.36 -10.45 -27.52
CA ASN A 80 10.74 -9.47 -26.63
C ASN A 80 11.42 -9.44 -25.26
N GLU A 81 11.31 -8.32 -24.54
CA GLU A 81 11.96 -8.19 -23.25
C GLU A 81 11.37 -9.13 -22.20
N LEU A 82 10.05 -9.28 -22.16
CA LEU A 82 9.35 -10.02 -21.11
C LEU A 82 9.73 -11.51 -21.10
N ASP A 83 9.71 -12.14 -22.26
CA ASP A 83 9.86 -13.59 -22.39
C ASP A 83 11.29 -14.03 -22.72
N ASP A 84 12.04 -13.22 -23.47
CA ASP A 84 13.33 -13.61 -24.05
C ASP A 84 14.54 -13.08 -23.28
N THR A 85 14.32 -12.36 -22.13
CA THR A 85 15.43 -11.82 -21.35
C THR A 85 15.43 -12.25 -19.88
N LEU A 86 16.58 -12.13 -19.24
CA LEU A 86 16.75 -12.16 -17.78
C LEU A 86 16.75 -10.73 -17.27
N HIS A 87 16.00 -10.48 -16.19
CA HIS A 87 15.75 -9.13 -15.69
C HIS A 87 16.48 -8.85 -14.38
N ARG A 88 17.06 -7.65 -14.29
CA ARG A 88 17.63 -7.13 -13.05
C ARG A 88 17.17 -5.69 -12.82
N MET A 89 16.75 -5.39 -11.59
CA MET A 89 16.39 -4.03 -11.15
C MET A 89 17.58 -3.42 -10.41
N GLU A 90 17.88 -2.17 -10.74
CA GLU A 90 18.88 -1.35 -10.06
C GLU A 90 18.26 -0.04 -9.57
N LEU A 91 18.79 0.46 -8.47
CA LEU A 91 18.46 1.76 -7.87
C LEU A 91 19.68 2.67 -7.98
N PRO A 92 19.85 3.41 -9.09
CA PRO A 92 21.04 4.22 -9.36
C PRO A 92 21.24 5.34 -8.34
N ASN A 93 20.15 5.83 -7.75
CA ASN A 93 20.18 6.84 -6.72
C ASN A 93 19.21 6.45 -5.58
N PRO A 94 19.72 6.03 -4.40
CA PRO A 94 18.89 5.56 -3.30
C PRO A 94 18.06 6.67 -2.62
N ALA A 95 18.27 7.92 -3.00
CA ALA A 95 17.52 9.08 -2.53
C ALA A 95 16.56 9.62 -3.60
N SER A 96 16.13 8.77 -4.53
CA SER A 96 15.12 9.11 -5.55
C SER A 96 14.39 7.87 -6.05
N LEU A 97 13.20 8.07 -6.64
CA LEU A 97 12.46 7.03 -7.35
C LEU A 97 12.97 6.86 -8.79
N THR A 98 14.29 6.87 -8.99
CA THR A 98 14.94 6.56 -10.26
C THR A 98 15.22 5.08 -10.32
N PHE A 99 14.58 4.38 -11.26
CA PHE A 99 14.75 2.94 -11.45
C PHE A 99 15.47 2.65 -12.75
N ARG A 100 16.28 1.59 -12.74
CA ARG A 100 16.97 1.07 -13.92
C ARG A 100 16.71 -0.42 -14.06
N GLN A 101 16.13 -0.82 -15.20
CA GLN A 101 16.02 -2.22 -15.61
C GLN A 101 17.18 -2.58 -16.51
N VAL A 102 17.78 -3.73 -16.26
CA VAL A 102 18.81 -4.33 -17.12
C VAL A 102 18.28 -5.67 -17.59
N ASN A 103 18.03 -5.79 -18.87
CA ASN A 103 17.47 -6.96 -19.54
C ASN A 103 18.56 -7.60 -20.41
N THR A 104 19.01 -8.78 -20.03
CA THR A 104 20.03 -9.55 -20.77
C THR A 104 19.34 -10.66 -21.54
N ALA A 105 19.52 -10.66 -22.85
CA ALA A 105 18.92 -11.68 -23.72
C ALA A 105 19.31 -13.09 -23.29
N LYS A 106 18.35 -14.02 -23.23
CA LYS A 106 18.60 -15.46 -22.99
C LYS A 106 19.44 -16.07 -24.10
N SER A 107 19.34 -15.51 -25.33
CA SER A 107 20.20 -15.85 -26.47
C SER A 107 21.67 -15.38 -26.31
N GLY A 108 21.97 -14.49 -25.34
CA GLY A 108 23.29 -13.92 -25.12
C GLY A 108 23.72 -12.87 -26.16
N HIS A 109 22.85 -12.48 -27.10
CA HIS A 109 23.19 -11.57 -28.18
C HIS A 109 23.21 -10.10 -27.77
N TYR A 110 22.37 -9.67 -26.80
CA TYR A 110 22.24 -8.26 -26.43
C TYR A 110 21.91 -8.04 -24.96
N THR A 111 22.12 -6.81 -24.55
CA THR A 111 21.64 -6.26 -23.28
C THR A 111 20.94 -4.93 -23.53
N ILE A 112 19.76 -4.73 -22.90
CA ILE A 112 19.03 -3.48 -22.89
C ILE A 112 19.05 -2.93 -21.47
N THR A 113 19.49 -1.67 -21.32
CA THR A 113 19.40 -0.95 -20.04
C THR A 113 18.44 0.23 -20.20
N LYS A 114 17.41 0.28 -19.36
CA LYS A 114 16.39 1.35 -19.35
C LYS A 114 16.39 2.09 -18.02
N THR A 115 16.50 3.41 -18.05
CA THR A 115 16.41 4.26 -16.87
C THR A 115 15.17 5.15 -16.98
N TYR A 116 14.34 5.18 -15.94
CA TYR A 116 13.02 5.80 -15.92
C TYR A 116 12.98 7.01 -14.99
N VAL A 117 12.42 8.14 -15.48
CA VAL A 117 12.09 9.33 -14.69
C VAL A 117 10.87 10.02 -15.30
N THR A 118 10.08 10.75 -14.50
CA THR A 118 9.06 11.68 -15.04
C THR A 118 9.61 13.09 -15.08
N ASP A 119 9.19 13.89 -16.07
CA ASP A 119 9.56 15.31 -16.14
C ASP A 119 8.87 16.08 -15.00
N PRO A 120 9.61 16.80 -14.11
CA PRO A 120 8.99 17.54 -13.02
C PRO A 120 8.10 18.73 -13.46
N ARG A 121 8.21 19.18 -14.70
CA ARG A 121 7.49 20.35 -15.22
C ARG A 121 6.38 20.00 -16.20
N LEU A 122 6.46 18.84 -16.84
CA LEU A 122 5.55 18.41 -17.90
C LEU A 122 5.00 17.01 -17.61
N ASN A 123 3.83 16.71 -18.17
CA ASN A 123 3.20 15.40 -18.06
C ASN A 123 3.86 14.40 -19.01
N THR A 124 5.11 14.04 -18.72
CA THR A 124 5.90 13.15 -19.58
C THR A 124 6.71 12.16 -18.75
N LEU A 125 6.65 10.90 -19.12
CA LEU A 125 7.60 9.88 -18.70
C LEU A 125 8.74 9.79 -19.71
N LEU A 126 9.99 9.80 -19.24
CA LEU A 126 11.18 9.62 -20.06
C LEU A 126 11.89 8.33 -19.72
N ILE A 127 12.35 7.64 -20.75
CA ILE A 127 13.08 6.38 -20.67
C ILE A 127 14.37 6.53 -21.46
N GLU A 128 15.51 6.58 -20.76
CA GLU A 128 16.80 6.46 -21.43
C GLU A 128 17.06 4.98 -21.72
N VAL A 129 17.29 4.66 -22.98
CA VAL A 129 17.59 3.33 -23.48
C VAL A 129 19.06 3.26 -23.85
N GLN A 130 19.78 2.29 -23.31
CA GLN A 130 21.13 1.90 -23.74
C GLN A 130 21.05 0.46 -24.24
N PHE A 131 21.45 0.25 -25.46
CA PHE A 131 21.43 -1.06 -26.13
C PHE A 131 22.85 -1.42 -26.56
N ASP A 132 23.28 -2.60 -26.14
CA ASP A 132 24.55 -3.22 -26.52
C ASP A 132 24.26 -4.59 -27.10
N SER A 133 24.72 -4.83 -28.35
CA SER A 133 24.51 -6.08 -29.07
C SER A 133 25.80 -6.54 -29.76
N ARG A 134 25.97 -7.85 -29.83
CA ARG A 134 27.08 -8.48 -30.57
C ARG A 134 26.89 -8.46 -32.09
N VAL A 135 25.65 -8.31 -32.52
CA VAL A 135 25.23 -8.29 -33.92
C VAL A 135 24.34 -7.08 -34.19
N PRO A 136 24.30 -6.54 -35.42
CA PRO A 136 23.38 -5.46 -35.74
C PRO A 136 21.93 -5.89 -35.49
N ALA A 137 21.20 -5.10 -34.72
CA ALA A 137 19.81 -5.35 -34.41
C ALA A 137 18.98 -4.05 -34.45
N ARG A 138 17.70 -4.16 -34.76
CA ARG A 138 16.74 -3.06 -34.78
C ARG A 138 15.87 -3.11 -33.52
N LEU A 139 15.73 -1.98 -32.85
CA LEU A 139 14.77 -1.82 -31.76
C LEU A 139 13.44 -1.26 -32.30
N SER A 140 12.35 -1.80 -31.75
CA SER A 140 11.00 -1.25 -31.89
C SER A 140 10.28 -1.30 -30.56
N THR A 141 9.21 -0.52 -30.43
CA THR A 141 8.43 -0.43 -29.18
C THR A 141 7.12 -1.16 -29.34
N ASP A 142 6.84 -2.09 -28.45
CA ASP A 142 5.53 -2.69 -28.23
C ASP A 142 4.84 -1.90 -27.13
N TYR A 143 3.81 -1.13 -27.49
CA TYR A 143 3.11 -0.21 -26.61
C TYR A 143 1.63 -0.55 -26.59
N VAL A 144 1.11 -0.88 -25.40
CA VAL A 144 -0.28 -1.25 -25.18
C VAL A 144 -0.97 -0.17 -24.34
N PRO A 145 -1.73 0.75 -24.94
CA PRO A 145 -2.55 1.70 -24.20
C PRO A 145 -3.71 1.00 -23.51
N SER A 146 -4.27 1.58 -22.45
CA SER A 146 -5.55 1.14 -21.92
C SER A 146 -6.69 1.45 -22.89
N VAL A 147 -7.81 0.72 -22.78
CA VAL A 147 -8.95 0.80 -23.75
C VAL A 147 -9.49 2.23 -23.90
N ASN A 148 -9.42 3.05 -22.88
CA ASN A 148 -9.96 4.42 -22.85
C ASN A 148 -8.92 5.52 -23.14
N ASN A 149 -7.73 5.18 -23.66
CA ASN A 149 -6.62 6.15 -23.75
C ASN A 149 -6.03 6.38 -25.15
N ARG A 150 -6.72 6.06 -26.21
CA ARG A 150 -6.13 6.13 -27.57
C ARG A 150 -5.73 7.56 -27.99
N GLU A 151 -6.28 8.62 -27.38
CA GLU A 151 -6.08 10.01 -27.80
C GLU A 151 -5.25 10.85 -26.82
N ASN A 152 -4.99 10.38 -25.61
CA ASN A 152 -4.43 11.18 -24.52
C ASN A 152 -2.94 10.95 -24.27
N SER A 153 -2.29 10.07 -25.03
CA SER A 153 -0.86 9.81 -24.95
C SER A 153 -0.16 9.80 -26.30
N THR A 154 1.10 10.23 -26.31
CA THR A 154 1.94 10.22 -27.50
C THR A 154 3.35 9.77 -27.15
N LEU A 155 3.87 8.82 -27.92
CA LEU A 155 5.24 8.32 -27.85
C LEU A 155 6.09 9.04 -28.88
N VAL A 156 7.20 9.64 -28.46
CA VAL A 156 8.21 10.25 -29.33
C VAL A 156 9.59 9.75 -28.90
N SER A 157 10.49 9.54 -29.84
CA SER A 157 11.87 9.15 -29.52
C SER A 157 12.90 9.76 -30.45
N ASP A 158 14.14 9.83 -29.99
CA ASP A 158 15.32 10.11 -30.80
C ASP A 158 16.13 8.85 -31.14
N CYS A 159 15.52 7.67 -30.95
CA CYS A 159 16.13 6.38 -31.26
C CYS A 159 16.31 6.18 -32.78
N ALA A 160 17.49 5.72 -33.17
CA ALA A 160 17.75 5.40 -34.57
C ALA A 160 16.90 4.21 -35.03
N SER A 161 16.32 4.29 -36.24
CA SER A 161 15.51 3.23 -36.85
C SER A 161 16.34 2.15 -37.53
N GLU A 162 17.60 2.43 -37.84
CA GLU A 162 18.51 1.49 -38.52
C GLU A 162 19.09 0.46 -37.54
N PRO A 163 19.45 -0.75 -38.01
CA PRO A 163 20.11 -1.74 -37.19
C PRO A 163 21.43 -1.21 -36.61
N ARG A 164 21.68 -1.44 -35.33
CA ARG A 164 22.88 -1.00 -34.60
C ARG A 164 23.37 -2.10 -33.67
N THR A 165 24.66 -2.09 -33.38
CA THR A 165 25.26 -2.89 -32.29
C THR A 165 25.29 -2.10 -30.99
N LYS A 166 25.33 -0.77 -31.07
CA LYS A 166 25.25 0.13 -29.91
C LYS A 166 24.30 1.28 -30.20
N LEU A 167 23.40 1.54 -29.24
CA LEU A 167 22.47 2.66 -29.32
C LEU A 167 22.30 3.27 -27.94
N ARG A 168 22.28 4.60 -27.87
CA ARG A 168 21.77 5.33 -26.70
C ARG A 168 20.79 6.37 -27.19
N CYS A 169 19.58 6.32 -26.65
CA CYS A 169 18.50 7.20 -27.05
C CYS A 169 17.51 7.42 -25.91
N THR A 170 16.54 8.29 -26.14
CA THR A 170 15.48 8.60 -25.19
C THR A 170 14.11 8.38 -25.82
N ILE A 171 13.24 7.69 -25.11
CA ILE A 171 11.82 7.59 -25.41
C ILE A 171 11.09 8.52 -24.46
N ALA A 172 10.21 9.37 -24.98
CA ALA A 172 9.35 10.27 -24.23
C ALA A 172 7.89 9.92 -24.46
N LEU A 173 7.19 9.51 -23.41
CA LEU A 173 5.75 9.26 -23.39
C LEU A 173 5.04 10.42 -22.74
N GLY A 174 4.46 11.29 -23.56
CA GLY A 174 3.73 12.48 -23.13
C GLY A 174 2.25 12.22 -22.96
N PHE A 175 1.64 12.92 -22.01
CA PHE A 175 0.20 12.89 -21.73
C PHE A 175 -0.41 14.29 -21.83
N GLY A 176 -1.69 14.32 -22.19
CA GLY A 176 -2.46 15.57 -22.34
C GLY A 176 -3.95 15.29 -22.51
N GLU A 177 -4.74 16.33 -22.62
CA GLU A 177 -6.19 16.23 -22.85
C GLU A 177 -6.52 15.68 -24.26
N ASN A 178 -5.56 15.80 -25.19
CA ASN A 178 -5.66 15.32 -26.56
C ASN A 178 -4.27 15.04 -27.15
N THR A 179 -4.23 14.44 -28.34
CA THR A 179 -3.00 14.08 -29.06
C THR A 179 -2.06 15.28 -29.29
N ALA A 180 -2.58 16.48 -29.56
CA ALA A 180 -1.75 17.67 -29.78
C ALA A 180 -1.02 18.10 -28.52
N LYS A 181 -1.70 18.12 -27.36
CA LYS A 181 -1.11 18.46 -26.07
C LYS A 181 -0.13 17.39 -25.58
N SER A 182 -0.45 16.11 -25.74
CA SER A 182 0.45 15.00 -25.36
C SER A 182 1.72 15.00 -26.24
N THR A 183 1.59 15.26 -27.55
CA THR A 183 2.73 15.40 -28.48
C THR A 183 3.61 16.59 -28.11
N THR A 184 3.02 17.73 -27.78
CA THR A 184 3.75 18.92 -27.35
C THR A 184 4.55 18.64 -26.08
N ALA A 185 3.95 17.99 -25.07
CA ALA A 185 4.62 17.64 -23.83
C ALA A 185 5.79 16.68 -24.07
N ALA A 186 5.58 15.61 -24.87
CA ALA A 186 6.63 14.64 -25.19
C ALA A 186 7.82 15.29 -25.91
N ARG A 187 7.56 16.10 -26.95
CA ARG A 187 8.61 16.78 -27.71
C ARG A 187 9.37 17.80 -26.87
N ALA A 188 8.68 18.59 -26.06
CA ALA A 188 9.30 19.56 -25.17
C ALA A 188 10.22 18.90 -24.14
N SER A 189 9.77 17.79 -23.53
CA SER A 189 10.61 17.03 -22.61
C SER A 189 11.82 16.40 -23.32
N LEU A 190 11.63 15.81 -24.51
CA LEU A 190 12.73 15.24 -25.28
C LEU A 190 13.78 16.31 -25.65
N ALA A 191 13.34 17.50 -26.06
CA ALA A 191 14.23 18.63 -26.38
C ALA A 191 15.00 19.16 -25.17
N ARG A 192 14.46 19.08 -23.95
CA ARG A 192 15.18 19.41 -22.69
C ARG A 192 16.30 18.40 -22.37
N GLY A 193 16.19 17.20 -22.86
CA GLY A 193 17.15 16.12 -22.71
C GLY A 193 17.07 15.38 -21.38
N PHE A 194 17.22 14.04 -21.44
CA PHE A 194 17.10 13.13 -20.31
C PHE A 194 17.96 13.51 -19.11
N ALA A 195 19.24 13.85 -19.34
CA ALA A 195 20.17 14.15 -18.26
C ALA A 195 19.78 15.40 -17.44
N VAL A 196 19.19 16.41 -18.07
CA VAL A 196 18.70 17.63 -17.39
C VAL A 196 17.49 17.26 -16.53
N ILE A 197 16.50 16.59 -17.12
CA ILE A 197 15.27 16.21 -16.44
C ILE A 197 15.55 15.26 -15.29
N ARG A 198 16.44 14.27 -15.48
CA ARG A 198 16.85 13.35 -14.42
C ARG A 198 17.46 14.09 -13.22
N ARG A 199 18.32 15.07 -13.45
CA ARG A 199 18.90 15.89 -12.36
C ARG A 199 17.83 16.65 -11.57
N GLU A 200 16.85 17.26 -12.25
CA GLU A 200 15.73 17.96 -11.60
C GLU A 200 14.84 16.97 -10.82
N TYR A 201 14.50 15.84 -11.41
CA TYR A 201 13.72 14.78 -10.77
C TYR A 201 14.39 14.26 -9.50
N GLU A 202 15.67 13.90 -9.60
CA GLU A 202 16.45 13.42 -8.46
C GLU A 202 16.67 14.52 -7.40
N ALA A 203 16.80 15.79 -7.80
CA ALA A 203 16.94 16.90 -6.86
C ALA A 203 15.67 17.09 -6.02
N GLY A 204 14.50 16.97 -6.63
CA GLY A 204 13.21 17.02 -5.90
C GLY A 204 13.11 15.93 -4.83
N TRP A 205 13.46 14.70 -5.16
CA TRP A 205 13.45 13.58 -4.20
C TRP A 205 14.53 13.71 -3.12
N ARG A 206 15.75 14.15 -3.47
CA ARG A 206 16.79 14.43 -2.47
C ARG A 206 16.36 15.52 -1.48
N ALA A 207 15.68 16.56 -1.95
CA ALA A 207 15.15 17.61 -1.08
C ALA A 207 14.08 17.06 -0.11
N TYR A 208 13.27 16.10 -0.55
CA TYR A 208 12.29 15.43 0.31
C TYR A 208 12.95 14.50 1.33
N VAL A 209 13.90 13.67 0.89
CA VAL A 209 14.56 12.67 1.77
C VAL A 209 15.57 13.31 2.73
N GLY A 210 16.19 14.45 2.36
CA GLY A 210 17.26 15.07 3.13
C GLY A 210 16.93 15.35 4.60
N PRO A 211 15.77 15.91 4.94
CA PRO A 211 15.37 16.19 6.32
C PRO A 211 14.81 14.99 7.09
N LEU A 212 14.58 13.84 6.45
CA LEU A 212 14.01 12.68 7.12
C LEU A 212 14.92 12.13 8.22
N PRO A 213 14.35 11.50 9.26
CA PRO A 213 15.12 10.89 10.34
C PRO A 213 16.14 9.87 9.84
N ARG A 214 17.24 9.75 10.59
CA ARG A 214 18.20 8.66 10.41
C ARG A 214 17.85 7.52 11.34
N ILE A 215 17.87 6.30 10.80
CA ILE A 215 17.64 5.06 11.53
C ILE A 215 18.92 4.20 11.52
N ALA A 216 19.07 3.35 12.55
CA ALA A 216 20.29 2.57 12.73
C ALA A 216 20.53 1.53 11.63
N LYS A 217 19.46 0.90 11.12
CA LYS A 217 19.53 -0.11 10.05
C LYS A 217 18.51 0.20 8.96
N HIS A 218 18.75 -0.32 7.75
CA HIS A 218 17.81 -0.26 6.61
C HIS A 218 17.45 1.15 6.12
N GLN A 219 18.34 2.13 6.25
CA GLN A 219 18.09 3.52 5.84
C GLN A 219 17.62 3.61 4.38
N ARG A 220 18.14 2.77 3.47
CA ARG A 220 17.70 2.76 2.06
C ARG A 220 16.24 2.32 1.92
N GLN A 221 15.84 1.28 2.65
CA GLN A 221 14.45 0.80 2.69
C GLN A 221 13.53 1.87 3.29
N PHE A 222 13.98 2.54 4.36
CA PHE A 222 13.24 3.63 5.01
C PHE A 222 12.99 4.80 4.06
N ASN A 223 14.04 5.26 3.37
CA ASN A 223 13.90 6.32 2.38
C ASN A 223 12.97 5.92 1.23
N MET A 224 13.09 4.67 0.74
CA MET A 224 12.22 4.16 -0.32
C MET A 224 10.77 4.11 0.14
N ALA A 225 10.49 3.59 1.35
CA ALA A 225 9.14 3.54 1.89
C ALA A 225 8.53 4.94 2.00
N ALA A 226 9.28 5.92 2.53
CA ALA A 226 8.82 7.31 2.62
C ALA A 226 8.54 7.93 1.24
N MET A 227 9.41 7.70 0.25
CA MET A 227 9.23 8.20 -1.12
C MET A 227 8.04 7.53 -1.82
N VAL A 228 7.85 6.23 -1.65
CA VAL A 228 6.72 5.49 -2.23
C VAL A 228 5.40 6.01 -1.65
N LEU A 229 5.27 6.09 -0.32
CA LEU A 229 4.07 6.65 0.32
C LEU A 229 3.78 8.07 -0.16
N LYS A 230 4.82 8.92 -0.26
CA LYS A 230 4.69 10.28 -0.79
C LYS A 230 4.26 10.30 -2.25
N GLY A 231 4.75 9.37 -3.05
CA GLY A 231 4.40 9.23 -4.46
C GLY A 231 2.98 8.71 -4.69
N LEU A 232 2.43 7.93 -3.75
CA LEU A 232 1.05 7.41 -3.80
C LEU A 232 0.00 8.47 -3.43
N GLU A 233 0.39 9.62 -2.86
CA GLU A 233 -0.50 10.77 -2.69
C GLU A 233 -0.87 11.36 -4.05
N ASP A 234 -2.17 11.46 -4.36
CA ASP A 234 -2.63 12.09 -5.59
C ASP A 234 -2.27 13.59 -5.65
N LYS A 235 -2.02 14.09 -6.85
CA LYS A 235 -1.58 15.47 -7.06
C LYS A 235 -2.71 16.46 -7.31
N THR A 236 -3.92 15.96 -7.60
CA THR A 236 -5.13 16.75 -7.77
C THR A 236 -6.00 16.66 -6.52
N PHE A 237 -6.28 15.45 -6.04
CA PHE A 237 -7.04 15.18 -4.83
C PHE A 237 -6.09 15.01 -3.65
N ARG A 238 -5.52 16.13 -3.22
CA ARG A 238 -4.47 16.14 -2.19
C ARG A 238 -4.95 15.53 -0.88
N GLY A 239 -4.13 14.62 -0.34
CA GLY A 239 -4.44 13.82 0.84
C GLY A 239 -5.03 12.45 0.53
N ALA A 240 -5.52 12.20 -0.70
CA ALA A 240 -5.85 10.86 -1.14
C ALA A 240 -4.57 10.05 -1.39
N VAL A 241 -4.40 8.94 -0.72
CA VAL A 241 -3.33 7.95 -0.95
C VAL A 241 -3.98 6.62 -1.27
N ILE A 242 -3.70 6.08 -2.46
CA ILE A 242 -4.23 4.77 -2.85
C ILE A 242 -3.49 3.64 -2.12
N ALA A 243 -4.19 2.53 -1.88
CA ALA A 243 -3.61 1.38 -1.17
C ALA A 243 -2.44 0.74 -1.93
N SER A 244 -2.50 0.70 -3.27
CA SER A 244 -1.42 0.22 -4.14
C SER A 244 -1.60 0.68 -5.57
N PRO A 245 -0.52 0.89 -6.34
CA PRO A 245 -0.60 1.11 -7.78
C PRO A 245 -0.73 -0.22 -8.56
N SER A 246 -1.26 -1.26 -7.94
CA SER A 246 -1.36 -2.62 -8.48
C SER A 246 -2.79 -3.10 -8.49
N THR A 247 -3.10 -3.98 -9.45
CA THR A 247 -4.29 -4.83 -9.43
C THR A 247 -3.86 -6.22 -9.00
N PRO A 248 -4.24 -6.69 -7.79
CA PRO A 248 -3.83 -7.99 -7.29
C PRO A 248 -4.06 -9.11 -8.31
N TRP A 249 -3.08 -9.97 -8.47
CA TRP A 249 -3.05 -11.09 -9.42
C TRP A 249 -3.25 -10.72 -10.91
N GLY A 250 -3.13 -9.44 -11.28
CA GLY A 250 -3.43 -8.96 -12.62
C GLY A 250 -4.91 -9.04 -13.00
N GLY A 251 -5.68 -9.47 -12.08
CA GLY A 251 -7.10 -9.60 -11.90
C GLY A 251 -7.99 -9.74 -13.07
N GLY A 252 -8.30 -10.47 -13.90
CA GLY A 252 -9.44 -10.64 -14.84
C GLY A 252 -10.36 -9.42 -15.08
N ALA A 253 -9.98 -8.27 -14.55
CA ALA A 253 -10.76 -7.05 -14.54
C ALA A 253 -10.02 -5.93 -15.23
N ASN A 254 -10.74 -5.22 -16.05
CA ASN A 254 -10.28 -3.95 -16.60
C ASN A 254 -10.29 -2.92 -15.46
N ALA A 255 -9.15 -2.34 -15.11
CA ALA A 255 -9.07 -1.31 -14.06
C ALA A 255 -9.88 -0.03 -14.38
N ASN A 256 -10.44 0.08 -15.58
CA ASN A 256 -11.39 1.13 -15.94
C ASN A 256 -12.86 0.70 -15.75
N GLU A 257 -13.12 -0.53 -15.31
CA GLU A 257 -14.48 -0.94 -14.97
C GLU A 257 -14.84 -0.43 -13.59
N PRO A 258 -16.01 0.22 -13.42
CA PRO A 258 -16.40 0.82 -12.13
C PRO A 258 -16.48 -0.16 -10.97
N THR A 259 -16.64 -1.44 -11.26
CA THR A 259 -16.80 -2.52 -10.28
C THR A 259 -15.48 -3.12 -9.79
N VAL A 260 -14.35 -2.77 -10.40
CA VAL A 260 -13.05 -3.35 -10.05
C VAL A 260 -11.98 -2.27 -10.01
N SER A 261 -11.91 -1.60 -8.87
CA SER A 261 -10.88 -0.58 -8.62
C SER A 261 -9.47 -1.17 -8.50
N GLY A 262 -9.35 -2.47 -8.33
CA GLY A 262 -8.12 -3.04 -7.81
C GLY A 262 -7.80 -2.37 -6.46
N TYR A 263 -6.52 -2.07 -6.23
CA TYR A 263 -6.12 -1.32 -5.04
C TYR A 263 -5.86 0.18 -5.33
N HIS A 264 -6.41 0.69 -6.43
CA HIS A 264 -6.36 2.11 -6.80
C HIS A 264 -7.40 2.95 -6.03
N ALA A 265 -7.78 2.54 -4.85
CA ALA A 265 -8.78 3.13 -4.00
C ALA A 265 -8.21 3.54 -2.64
N VAL A 266 -8.98 4.31 -1.88
CA VAL A 266 -8.62 4.82 -0.55
C VAL A 266 -9.49 4.18 0.51
N TRP A 267 -8.87 3.47 1.46
CA TRP A 267 -9.46 3.01 2.71
C TRP A 267 -9.08 3.95 3.85
N SER A 268 -10.00 4.29 4.73
CA SER A 268 -9.68 5.20 5.84
C SER A 268 -8.73 4.55 6.86
N ARG A 269 -8.79 3.25 7.06
CA ARG A 269 -7.85 2.48 7.87
C ARG A 269 -6.43 2.56 7.32
N ASP A 270 -6.24 2.27 6.03
CA ASP A 270 -4.93 2.37 5.37
C ASP A 270 -4.39 3.79 5.45
N LEU A 271 -5.26 4.78 5.21
CA LEU A 271 -4.86 6.18 5.25
C LEU A 271 -4.44 6.62 6.67
N TYR A 272 -5.08 6.09 7.72
CA TYR A 272 -4.64 6.27 9.11
C TYR A 272 -3.21 5.73 9.32
N HIS A 273 -2.91 4.51 8.86
CA HIS A 273 -1.58 3.93 9.00
C HIS A 273 -0.52 4.72 8.22
N VAL A 274 -0.85 5.19 7.02
CA VAL A 274 0.02 6.06 6.22
C VAL A 274 0.25 7.42 6.89
N ALA A 275 -0.80 8.02 7.45
CA ALA A 275 -0.72 9.31 8.13
C ALA A 275 0.14 9.24 9.40
N THR A 276 -0.01 8.18 10.20
CA THR A 276 0.84 7.95 11.39
C THR A 276 2.31 7.73 11.03
N ALA A 277 2.59 7.09 9.88
CA ALA A 277 3.95 6.96 9.36
C ALA A 277 4.53 8.33 8.96
N PHE A 278 3.76 9.20 8.30
CA PHE A 278 4.20 10.56 7.97
C PHE A 278 4.42 11.42 9.22
N ASP A 279 3.55 11.32 10.23
CA ASP A 279 3.75 12.03 11.50
C ASP A 279 5.02 11.56 12.21
N ALA A 280 5.27 10.24 12.25
CA ALA A 280 6.46 9.64 12.85
C ALA A 280 7.78 10.12 12.23
N ILE A 281 7.81 10.37 10.92
CA ILE A 281 9.00 10.89 10.22
C ILE A 281 9.08 12.42 10.21
N GLY A 282 8.10 13.12 10.79
CA GLY A 282 8.06 14.59 10.87
C GLY A 282 7.42 15.28 9.66
N ASP A 283 6.88 14.56 8.67
CA ASP A 283 6.08 15.16 7.57
C ASP A 283 4.63 15.39 8.04
N ARG A 284 4.50 16.13 9.16
CA ARG A 284 3.21 16.46 9.78
C ARG A 284 2.27 17.21 8.83
N ALA A 285 2.84 17.95 7.89
CA ALA A 285 2.05 18.64 6.86
C ALA A 285 1.30 17.66 5.95
N THR A 286 1.93 16.55 5.56
CA THR A 286 1.27 15.50 4.81
C THR A 286 0.26 14.75 5.68
N ALA A 287 0.61 14.36 6.90
CA ALA A 287 -0.32 13.70 7.83
C ALA A 287 -1.62 14.53 8.02
N ASN A 288 -1.51 15.84 8.20
CA ASN A 288 -2.67 16.73 8.29
C ASN A 288 -3.52 16.77 7.01
N ARG A 289 -2.89 16.76 5.82
CA ARG A 289 -3.66 16.68 4.56
C ARG A 289 -4.42 15.37 4.41
N LEU A 290 -3.85 14.27 4.85
CA LEU A 290 -4.51 12.96 4.84
C LEU A 290 -5.74 12.99 5.76
N LEU A 291 -5.62 13.55 6.96
CA LEU A 291 -6.77 13.73 7.85
C LEU A 291 -7.82 14.69 7.26
N ASP A 292 -7.39 15.78 6.62
CA ASP A 292 -8.32 16.69 5.94
C ASP A 292 -9.08 15.99 4.80
N TYR A 293 -8.43 15.08 4.07
CA TYR A 293 -9.09 14.25 3.06
C TYR A 293 -10.13 13.31 3.70
N LEU A 294 -9.77 12.61 4.76
CA LEU A 294 -10.70 11.76 5.49
C LEU A 294 -11.96 12.53 5.90
N PHE A 295 -11.80 13.67 6.55
CA PHE A 295 -12.92 14.43 7.10
C PHE A 295 -13.73 15.19 6.04
N ARG A 296 -13.06 15.81 5.05
CA ARG A 296 -13.76 16.72 4.11
C ARG A 296 -14.20 16.06 2.82
N VAL A 297 -13.61 14.91 2.48
CA VAL A 297 -13.87 14.25 1.20
C VAL A 297 -14.54 12.89 1.40
N GLN A 298 -14.04 12.07 2.35
CA GLN A 298 -14.51 10.70 2.49
C GLN A 298 -15.60 10.52 3.55
N GLN A 299 -15.61 11.35 4.62
CA GLN A 299 -16.61 11.27 5.69
C GLN A 299 -18.00 11.56 5.16
N LYS A 300 -18.97 10.68 5.50
CA LYS A 300 -20.39 10.86 5.17
C LYS A 300 -21.05 11.85 6.13
N PRO A 301 -22.23 12.43 5.76
CA PRO A 301 -22.93 13.39 6.60
C PRO A 301 -23.37 12.86 7.97
N ASP A 302 -23.55 11.56 8.12
CA ASP A 302 -23.90 10.88 9.38
C ASP A 302 -22.67 10.63 10.28
N GLY A 303 -21.46 10.97 9.83
CA GLY A 303 -20.21 10.76 10.55
C GLY A 303 -19.49 9.46 10.18
N SER A 304 -20.13 8.55 9.46
CA SER A 304 -19.52 7.29 9.02
C SER A 304 -18.55 7.47 7.85
N PHE A 305 -17.89 6.38 7.47
CA PHE A 305 -17.00 6.30 6.30
C PHE A 305 -17.44 5.14 5.42
N PRO A 306 -17.25 5.21 4.08
CA PRO A 306 -17.45 4.06 3.21
C PRO A 306 -16.38 2.99 3.47
N GLN A 307 -16.63 1.76 3.04
CA GLN A 307 -15.60 0.71 3.05
C GLN A 307 -14.32 1.20 2.36
N ASN A 308 -14.46 1.75 1.16
CA ASN A 308 -13.41 2.43 0.41
C ASN A 308 -14.04 3.44 -0.56
N SER A 309 -13.21 4.29 -1.13
CA SER A 309 -13.65 5.28 -2.11
C SER A 309 -12.62 5.46 -3.24
N TRP A 310 -13.08 5.97 -4.36
CA TRP A 310 -12.21 6.62 -5.33
C TRP A 310 -11.50 7.81 -4.67
N ILE A 311 -10.45 8.30 -5.31
CA ILE A 311 -9.68 9.44 -4.77
C ILE A 311 -10.49 10.74 -4.67
N ASP A 312 -11.61 10.86 -5.39
CA ASP A 312 -12.56 11.98 -5.32
C ASP A 312 -13.61 11.83 -4.19
N GLY A 313 -13.53 10.76 -3.40
CA GLY A 313 -14.42 10.47 -2.28
C GLY A 313 -15.68 9.68 -2.63
N ARG A 314 -15.96 9.43 -3.91
CA ARG A 314 -17.12 8.59 -4.30
C ARG A 314 -16.95 7.17 -3.75
N PRO A 315 -17.91 6.64 -2.99
CA PRO A 315 -17.84 5.28 -2.45
C PRO A 315 -17.71 4.23 -3.59
N ILE A 316 -16.96 3.16 -3.29
CA ILE A 316 -16.87 1.95 -4.14
C ILE A 316 -17.58 0.81 -3.42
N GLY A 317 -17.13 0.44 -2.22
CA GLY A 317 -17.77 -0.49 -1.31
C GLY A 317 -18.58 0.25 -0.24
N ASP A 318 -19.66 -0.36 0.24
CA ASP A 318 -20.59 0.20 1.21
C ASP A 318 -20.61 -0.57 2.55
N GLY A 319 -19.78 -1.61 2.71
CA GLY A 319 -19.65 -2.35 3.96
C GLY A 319 -19.16 -1.45 5.11
N LEU A 320 -19.94 -1.40 6.20
CA LEU A 320 -19.59 -0.60 7.37
C LEU A 320 -18.50 -1.30 8.19
N GLN A 321 -17.36 -0.60 8.37
CA GLN A 321 -16.25 -1.01 9.22
C GLN A 321 -16.05 0.03 10.31
N MET A 322 -16.33 -0.33 11.56
CA MET A 322 -16.32 0.62 12.67
C MET A 322 -14.92 1.09 13.06
N ASP A 323 -13.88 0.30 12.78
CA ASP A 323 -12.48 0.74 12.92
C ASP A 323 -12.15 1.88 11.96
N GLN A 324 -12.73 1.88 10.75
CA GLN A 324 -12.57 2.96 9.77
C GLN A 324 -13.28 4.27 10.18
N VAL A 325 -14.28 4.19 11.06
CA VAL A 325 -14.91 5.37 11.67
C VAL A 325 -14.07 5.89 12.85
N ALA A 326 -13.46 4.99 13.62
CA ALA A 326 -12.80 5.29 14.88
C ALA A 326 -11.34 5.78 14.69
N LEU A 327 -10.57 5.17 13.80
CA LEU A 327 -9.16 5.51 13.60
C LEU A 327 -8.90 6.97 13.17
N PRO A 328 -9.78 7.62 12.35
CA PRO A 328 -9.68 9.07 12.10
C PRO A 328 -9.78 9.93 13.36
N LEU A 329 -10.53 9.51 14.40
CA LEU A 329 -10.61 10.23 15.68
C LEU A 329 -9.29 10.12 16.47
N VAL A 330 -8.68 8.94 16.46
CA VAL A 330 -7.35 8.73 17.03
C VAL A 330 -6.31 9.60 16.33
N LEU A 331 -6.33 9.65 14.99
CA LEU A 331 -5.43 10.47 14.19
C LEU A 331 -5.62 11.97 14.47
N ALA A 332 -6.88 12.43 14.59
CA ALA A 332 -7.18 13.82 14.90
C ALA A 332 -6.60 14.25 16.26
N TYR A 333 -6.71 13.38 17.28
CA TYR A 333 -6.08 13.61 18.58
C TYR A 333 -4.55 13.67 18.48
N GLN A 334 -3.93 12.74 17.78
CA GLN A 334 -2.47 12.69 17.60
C GLN A 334 -1.93 13.92 16.86
N LEU A 335 -2.67 14.41 15.89
CA LEU A 335 -2.34 15.62 15.12
C LEU A 335 -2.80 16.91 15.81
N GLU A 336 -3.34 16.82 17.03
CA GLU A 336 -3.79 17.98 17.85
C GLU A 336 -4.86 18.84 17.13
N ARG A 337 -5.74 18.17 16.35
CA ARG A 337 -6.84 18.82 15.61
C ARG A 337 -8.04 19.02 16.55
N ASN A 338 -7.89 19.94 17.47
CA ASN A 338 -8.85 20.22 18.54
C ASN A 338 -9.65 21.53 18.33
N ASP A 339 -9.54 22.15 17.17
CA ASP A 339 -10.31 23.36 16.86
C ASP A 339 -11.81 23.07 16.78
N ARG A 340 -12.64 24.10 17.14
CA ARG A 340 -14.09 23.97 17.23
C ARG A 340 -14.75 23.56 15.92
N ALA A 341 -14.23 23.98 14.77
CA ALA A 341 -14.80 23.63 13.47
C ALA A 341 -14.58 22.13 13.16
N THR A 342 -13.38 21.62 13.39
CA THR A 342 -13.06 20.20 13.24
C THR A 342 -13.87 19.36 14.25
N TRP A 343 -14.01 19.83 15.49
CA TRP A 343 -14.84 19.18 16.50
C TRP A 343 -16.29 19.00 16.02
N LEU A 344 -16.97 20.10 15.71
CA LEU A 344 -18.40 20.07 15.41
C LEU A 344 -18.76 19.42 14.07
N LYS A 345 -17.89 19.58 13.05
CA LYS A 345 -18.21 19.14 11.69
C LYS A 345 -17.76 17.71 11.40
N HIS A 346 -16.84 17.16 12.20
CA HIS A 346 -16.18 15.89 11.86
C HIS A 346 -16.07 14.95 13.07
N ILE A 347 -15.33 15.34 14.11
CA ILE A 347 -15.01 14.45 15.23
C ILE A 347 -16.28 14.06 16.00
N LYS A 348 -17.12 15.04 16.35
CA LYS A 348 -18.37 14.80 17.05
C LYS A 348 -19.31 13.88 16.26
N LEU A 349 -19.45 14.10 14.96
CA LEU A 349 -20.33 13.28 14.12
C LEU A 349 -19.88 11.81 14.11
N ALA A 350 -18.56 11.56 13.93
CA ALA A 350 -18.02 10.20 13.95
C ALA A 350 -18.13 9.55 15.34
N ALA A 351 -17.88 10.29 16.42
CA ALA A 351 -18.01 9.78 17.77
C ALA A 351 -19.46 9.47 18.14
N ASP A 352 -20.40 10.33 17.77
CA ASP A 352 -21.84 10.09 17.94
C ASP A 352 -22.31 8.89 17.11
N PHE A 353 -21.77 8.69 15.90
CA PHE A 353 -22.01 7.51 15.08
C PHE A 353 -21.53 6.22 15.77
N ILE A 354 -20.32 6.24 16.36
CA ILE A 354 -19.79 5.10 17.13
C ILE A 354 -20.68 4.77 18.33
N LEU A 355 -21.17 5.78 19.06
CA LEU A 355 -22.11 5.56 20.17
C LEU A 355 -23.40 4.88 19.73
N ALA A 356 -23.89 5.19 18.54
CA ALA A 356 -25.17 4.69 18.05
C ALA A 356 -25.07 3.27 17.45
N HIS A 357 -23.93 2.87 16.93
CA HIS A 357 -23.78 1.65 16.11
C HIS A 357 -22.80 0.62 16.67
N GLY A 358 -21.81 1.04 17.47
CA GLY A 358 -20.84 0.14 18.10
C GLY A 358 -21.41 -0.63 19.31
N PRO A 359 -20.68 -1.59 19.87
CA PRO A 359 -19.34 -2.04 19.49
C PRO A 359 -19.31 -3.12 18.40
N ARG A 360 -20.45 -3.40 17.76
CA ARG A 360 -20.59 -4.36 16.67
C ARG A 360 -20.23 -3.70 15.35
N THR A 361 -19.55 -4.42 14.46
CA THR A 361 -19.24 -3.98 13.09
C THR A 361 -19.95 -4.85 12.06
N ASP A 362 -20.23 -4.33 10.86
CA ASP A 362 -20.78 -5.14 9.77
C ASP A 362 -19.68 -5.91 9.02
N GLN A 363 -18.44 -5.41 9.07
CA GLN A 363 -17.26 -6.11 8.57
C GLN A 363 -16.10 -5.87 9.53
N ASP A 364 -15.31 -6.93 9.79
CA ASP A 364 -14.06 -6.82 10.54
C ASP A 364 -12.96 -6.12 9.69
N ARG A 365 -11.77 -5.93 10.27
CA ARG A 365 -10.64 -5.29 9.57
C ARG A 365 -10.19 -6.01 8.28
N TRP A 366 -10.64 -7.25 8.08
CA TRP A 366 -10.39 -8.03 6.86
C TRP A 366 -11.51 -7.91 5.82
N GLU A 367 -12.53 -7.08 6.09
CA GLU A 367 -13.65 -6.77 5.18
C GLU A 367 -14.59 -7.96 4.92
N GLU A 368 -14.71 -8.87 5.90
CA GLU A 368 -15.34 -10.15 5.64
C GLU A 368 -16.57 -10.44 6.48
N LYS A 369 -16.53 -10.21 7.81
CA LYS A 369 -17.54 -10.74 8.72
C LYS A 369 -18.11 -9.69 9.67
N PRO A 370 -19.43 -9.76 9.94
CA PRO A 370 -20.06 -8.95 10.98
C PRO A 370 -19.85 -9.57 12.37
N GLY A 371 -19.86 -8.72 13.40
CA GLY A 371 -19.81 -9.18 14.78
C GLY A 371 -18.99 -8.30 15.72
N PHE A 372 -18.54 -8.89 16.82
CA PHE A 372 -17.70 -8.29 17.85
C PHE A 372 -16.24 -8.69 17.60
N SER A 373 -15.45 -7.78 17.05
CA SER A 373 -14.03 -8.00 16.76
C SER A 373 -13.18 -7.26 17.80
N PRO A 374 -12.23 -7.92 18.48
CA PRO A 374 -11.36 -7.25 19.44
C PRO A 374 -10.54 -6.12 18.82
N ALA A 375 -10.15 -6.24 17.53
CA ALA A 375 -9.45 -5.19 16.80
C ALA A 375 -10.31 -3.96 16.59
N THR A 376 -11.55 -4.14 16.14
CA THR A 376 -12.49 -3.05 15.88
C THR A 376 -12.90 -2.37 17.18
N ILE A 377 -13.25 -3.14 18.21
CA ILE A 377 -13.62 -2.61 19.55
C ILE A 377 -12.46 -1.80 20.15
N ALA A 378 -11.22 -2.24 19.97
CA ALA A 378 -10.05 -1.48 20.42
C ALA A 378 -9.97 -0.09 19.75
N ALA A 379 -10.19 -0.04 18.42
CA ALA A 379 -10.21 1.23 17.70
C ALA A 379 -11.35 2.15 18.17
N GLU A 380 -12.55 1.60 18.38
CA GLU A 380 -13.72 2.35 18.86
C GLU A 380 -13.50 2.92 20.26
N ILE A 381 -13.00 2.12 21.19
CA ILE A 381 -12.66 2.58 22.56
C ILE A 381 -11.63 3.72 22.49
N ALA A 382 -10.54 3.53 21.73
CA ALA A 382 -9.52 4.55 21.60
C ALA A 382 -10.04 5.81 20.92
N GLY A 383 -10.86 5.67 19.88
CA GLY A 383 -11.52 6.77 19.17
C GLY A 383 -12.42 7.60 20.08
N LEU A 384 -13.27 6.95 20.89
CA LEU A 384 -14.14 7.63 21.85
C LEU A 384 -13.34 8.35 22.94
N VAL A 385 -12.29 7.74 23.50
CA VAL A 385 -11.43 8.40 24.50
C VAL A 385 -10.72 9.62 23.89
N CYS A 386 -10.19 9.51 22.69
CA CYS A 386 -9.57 10.61 21.97
C CYS A 386 -10.58 11.74 21.66
N ALA A 387 -11.79 11.38 21.21
CA ALA A 387 -12.86 12.33 20.96
C ALA A 387 -13.32 13.05 22.23
N ALA A 388 -13.34 12.36 23.37
CA ALA A 388 -13.66 12.97 24.65
C ALA A 388 -12.66 14.06 25.06
N GLU A 389 -11.37 13.89 24.79
CA GLU A 389 -10.37 14.93 25.06
C GLU A 389 -10.57 16.16 24.15
N VAL A 390 -10.92 15.94 22.88
CA VAL A 390 -11.26 17.05 21.97
C VAL A 390 -12.56 17.75 22.41
N ALA A 391 -13.57 16.98 22.87
CA ALA A 391 -14.80 17.53 23.42
C ALA A 391 -14.53 18.44 24.64
N LYS A 392 -13.70 17.99 25.59
CA LYS A 392 -13.27 18.80 26.74
C LYS A 392 -12.58 20.10 26.33
N ALA A 393 -11.69 20.03 25.32
CA ALA A 393 -11.00 21.20 24.79
C ALA A 393 -11.95 22.20 24.13
N ASN A 394 -13.18 21.76 23.79
CA ASN A 394 -14.25 22.57 23.19
C ASN A 394 -15.41 22.88 24.17
N ASP A 395 -15.23 22.68 25.48
CA ASP A 395 -16.22 22.89 26.54
C ASP A 395 -17.48 22.00 26.40
N ASP A 396 -17.46 20.94 25.59
CA ASP A 396 -18.55 19.97 25.44
C ASP A 396 -18.42 18.83 26.44
N LYS A 397 -18.62 19.15 27.73
CA LYS A 397 -18.49 18.20 28.84
C LYS A 397 -19.48 17.03 28.71
N SER A 398 -20.71 17.30 28.27
CA SER A 398 -21.74 16.28 28.15
C SER A 398 -21.37 15.20 27.13
N SER A 399 -20.82 15.57 25.95
CA SER A 399 -20.32 14.62 24.98
C SER A 399 -19.11 13.85 25.53
N ALA A 400 -18.18 14.55 26.20
CA ALA A 400 -17.00 13.92 26.78
C ALA A 400 -17.37 12.84 27.82
N GLU A 401 -18.33 13.10 28.71
CA GLU A 401 -18.80 12.14 29.70
C GLU A 401 -19.40 10.90 29.05
N LYS A 402 -20.31 11.06 28.09
CA LYS A 402 -20.94 9.95 27.35
C LYS A 402 -19.91 9.07 26.65
N TYR A 403 -18.94 9.68 25.95
CA TYR A 403 -17.91 8.94 25.24
C TYR A 403 -17.03 8.12 26.19
N LEU A 404 -16.64 8.71 27.34
CA LEU A 404 -15.84 8.02 28.33
C LEU A 404 -16.60 6.90 29.04
N GLU A 405 -17.86 7.11 29.40
CA GLU A 405 -18.72 6.07 29.99
C GLU A 405 -18.89 4.87 29.05
N THR A 406 -19.13 5.12 27.76
CA THR A 406 -19.25 4.07 26.75
C THR A 406 -17.91 3.34 26.54
N ALA A 407 -16.81 4.07 26.36
CA ALA A 407 -15.49 3.49 26.21
C ALA A 407 -15.12 2.60 27.41
N ASP A 408 -15.38 3.04 28.64
CA ASP A 408 -15.12 2.25 29.85
C ASP A 408 -16.01 1.00 29.96
N SER A 409 -17.27 1.13 29.55
CA SER A 409 -18.17 -0.01 29.49
C SER A 409 -17.68 -1.06 28.50
N TRP A 410 -17.25 -0.63 27.32
CA TRP A 410 -16.72 -1.56 26.29
C TRP A 410 -15.39 -2.16 26.68
N ALA A 411 -14.50 -1.39 27.29
CA ALA A 411 -13.22 -1.90 27.79
C ALA A 411 -13.39 -2.99 28.88
N LYS A 412 -14.46 -2.90 29.70
CA LYS A 412 -14.81 -3.93 30.69
C LYS A 412 -15.41 -5.19 30.06
N ASN A 413 -16.07 -5.06 28.91
CA ASN A 413 -16.84 -6.13 28.30
C ASN A 413 -16.15 -6.79 27.09
N VAL A 414 -15.06 -6.23 26.56
CA VAL A 414 -14.41 -6.76 25.35
C VAL A 414 -14.05 -8.25 25.49
N ASP A 415 -13.54 -8.65 26.64
CA ASP A 415 -13.20 -10.08 26.89
C ASP A 415 -14.46 -10.94 26.94
N ARG A 416 -15.55 -10.45 27.51
CA ARG A 416 -16.83 -11.19 27.55
C ARG A 416 -17.35 -11.48 26.14
N TRP A 417 -17.18 -10.56 25.21
CA TRP A 417 -17.69 -10.67 23.84
C TRP A 417 -16.78 -11.45 22.89
N THR A 418 -15.46 -11.51 23.19
CA THR A 418 -14.49 -11.95 22.18
C THR A 418 -13.52 -13.02 22.68
N VAL A 419 -13.62 -13.45 23.95
CA VAL A 419 -12.78 -14.50 24.49
C VAL A 419 -13.57 -15.78 24.70
N THR A 420 -13.17 -16.86 24.06
CA THR A 420 -13.70 -18.20 24.31
C THR A 420 -12.88 -18.94 25.36
N LYS A 421 -13.54 -19.81 26.14
CA LYS A 421 -12.91 -20.75 27.10
C LYS A 421 -12.83 -22.16 26.55
N SER A 422 -13.14 -22.37 25.29
CA SER A 422 -13.16 -23.69 24.66
C SER A 422 -11.76 -24.32 24.66
N GLY A 423 -11.61 -25.41 25.36
CA GLY A 423 -10.41 -26.26 25.30
C GLY A 423 -9.22 -25.84 26.18
N ASN A 424 -9.30 -24.72 26.90
CA ASN A 424 -8.26 -24.28 27.81
C ASN A 424 -8.87 -23.46 28.97
N ASP A 425 -8.47 -23.70 30.19
CA ASP A 425 -8.98 -22.96 31.40
C ASP A 425 -8.71 -21.46 31.34
N ALA A 426 -7.74 -21.04 30.54
CA ALA A 426 -7.31 -19.65 30.43
C ALA A 426 -8.15 -18.82 29.44
N GLY A 427 -8.64 -19.43 28.37
CA GLY A 427 -9.31 -18.73 27.27
C GLY A 427 -8.36 -18.09 26.27
N TYR A 428 -8.91 -17.60 25.14
CA TYR A 428 -8.17 -16.89 24.10
C TYR A 428 -9.11 -16.02 23.25
N TYR A 429 -8.58 -14.96 22.64
CA TYR A 429 -9.31 -14.09 21.71
C TYR A 429 -9.64 -14.80 20.41
N LEU A 430 -10.89 -14.65 19.98
CA LEU A 430 -11.36 -15.00 18.64
C LEU A 430 -11.07 -13.87 17.65
N ARG A 431 -11.03 -14.17 16.36
CA ARG A 431 -11.01 -13.18 15.29
C ARG A 431 -12.21 -12.24 15.39
N ILE A 432 -13.40 -12.84 15.48
CA ILE A 432 -14.67 -12.15 15.58
C ILE A 432 -15.73 -13.13 16.13
N THR A 433 -16.66 -12.64 16.90
CA THR A 433 -17.82 -13.38 17.41
C THR A 433 -19.07 -12.78 16.78
N GLU A 434 -19.92 -13.58 16.18
CA GLU A 434 -21.11 -13.07 15.48
C GLU A 434 -22.10 -12.37 16.42
N ASN A 435 -22.21 -12.88 17.64
CA ASN A 435 -23.06 -12.36 18.71
C ASN A 435 -22.26 -12.06 20.00
N GLU A 436 -22.94 -11.86 21.14
CA GLU A 436 -22.28 -11.54 22.41
C GLU A 436 -21.77 -12.76 23.19
N ASP A 437 -21.93 -13.98 22.68
CA ASP A 437 -21.52 -15.22 23.37
C ASP A 437 -20.46 -15.99 22.57
N PRO A 438 -19.16 -15.79 22.84
CA PRO A 438 -18.08 -16.50 22.15
C PRO A 438 -18.00 -18.00 22.45
N ASN A 439 -18.96 -18.58 23.22
CA ASN A 439 -18.97 -19.96 23.66
C ASN A 439 -20.19 -20.77 23.16
N ASP A 440 -21.08 -20.16 22.43
CA ASP A 440 -22.34 -20.81 21.99
C ASP A 440 -22.13 -21.87 20.88
N GLY A 441 -20.94 -21.92 20.26
CA GLY A 441 -20.60 -22.86 19.20
C GLY A 441 -21.14 -22.47 17.83
N ALA A 442 -21.42 -21.20 17.63
CA ALA A 442 -21.79 -20.65 16.32
C ALA A 442 -20.75 -21.02 15.24
N THR A 443 -21.20 -21.16 14.01
CA THR A 443 -20.34 -21.49 12.87
C THR A 443 -20.29 -20.37 11.87
N MET A 444 -19.14 -20.17 11.26
CA MET A 444 -18.88 -19.13 10.31
C MET A 444 -18.43 -19.72 8.97
N GLN A 445 -19.01 -19.26 7.87
CA GLN A 445 -18.50 -19.57 6.54
C GLN A 445 -17.24 -18.75 6.28
N ILE A 446 -16.18 -19.41 5.82
CA ILE A 446 -14.93 -18.73 5.40
C ILE A 446 -15.17 -18.04 4.07
N ASN A 447 -14.79 -16.76 3.97
CA ASN A 447 -14.90 -16.02 2.72
C ASN A 447 -14.09 -16.68 1.61
N SER A 448 -14.59 -16.59 0.38
CA SER A 448 -13.97 -17.20 -0.80
C SER A 448 -13.74 -18.72 -0.66
N SER A 449 -14.60 -19.40 0.10
CA SER A 449 -14.53 -20.83 0.35
C SER A 449 -15.90 -21.38 0.73
N ASP A 450 -16.16 -22.65 0.42
CA ASP A 450 -17.38 -23.36 0.88
C ASP A 450 -17.24 -23.93 2.30
N ARG A 451 -16.11 -23.68 2.98
CA ARG A 451 -15.84 -24.19 4.33
C ARG A 451 -16.65 -23.44 5.37
N VAL A 452 -17.33 -24.19 6.25
CA VAL A 452 -17.99 -23.69 7.44
C VAL A 452 -17.22 -24.19 8.66
N VAL A 453 -16.82 -23.29 9.55
CA VAL A 453 -15.94 -23.56 10.69
C VAL A 453 -16.57 -22.99 11.96
N ASP A 454 -16.47 -23.71 13.08
CA ASP A 454 -16.81 -23.19 14.41
C ASP A 454 -15.98 -21.92 14.68
N GLU A 455 -16.64 -20.79 15.01
CA GLU A 455 -15.97 -19.50 15.21
C GLU A 455 -14.86 -19.55 16.27
N ARG A 456 -15.02 -20.45 17.29
CA ARG A 456 -14.01 -20.68 18.33
C ARG A 456 -12.68 -21.20 17.80
N LYS A 457 -12.65 -21.68 16.56
CA LYS A 457 -11.46 -22.20 15.88
C LYS A 457 -10.87 -21.20 14.89
N ILE A 458 -11.41 -19.97 14.81
CA ILE A 458 -10.92 -18.95 13.88
C ILE A 458 -10.22 -17.84 14.67
N LEU A 459 -8.90 -17.80 14.59
CA LEU A 459 -8.06 -16.91 15.34
C LEU A 459 -7.23 -16.02 14.42
N ASP A 460 -7.09 -14.77 14.80
CA ASP A 460 -6.17 -13.81 14.19
C ASP A 460 -5.39 -13.04 15.27
N ALA A 461 -4.44 -12.19 14.83
CA ALA A 461 -3.67 -11.33 15.75
C ALA A 461 -4.36 -9.98 16.02
N GLY A 462 -5.63 -9.80 15.65
CA GLY A 462 -6.34 -8.52 15.76
C GLY A 462 -6.47 -8.00 17.19
N PHE A 463 -6.50 -8.87 18.20
CA PHE A 463 -6.52 -8.48 19.61
C PHE A 463 -5.28 -7.67 20.05
N LEU A 464 -4.17 -7.69 19.29
CA LEU A 464 -3.00 -6.86 19.57
C LEU A 464 -3.29 -5.36 19.44
N GLU A 465 -4.37 -4.97 18.76
CA GLU A 465 -4.85 -3.60 18.72
C GLU A 465 -5.23 -3.07 20.11
N LEU A 466 -5.70 -3.94 21.03
CA LEU A 466 -5.96 -3.59 22.43
C LEU A 466 -4.68 -3.07 23.13
N THR A 467 -3.53 -3.65 22.81
CA THR A 467 -2.24 -3.21 23.33
C THR A 467 -1.69 -2.02 22.54
N ARG A 468 -1.75 -2.06 21.22
CA ARG A 468 -1.25 -0.97 20.36
C ARG A 468 -1.92 0.36 20.66
N LEU A 469 -3.22 0.35 20.93
CA LEU A 469 -4.02 1.53 21.24
C LEU A 469 -4.07 1.87 22.74
N GLY A 470 -3.44 1.07 23.60
CA GLY A 470 -3.25 1.39 25.03
C GLY A 470 -4.42 1.02 25.94
N ILE A 471 -5.33 0.12 25.51
CA ILE A 471 -6.45 -0.36 26.34
C ILE A 471 -6.00 -1.45 27.31
N LYS A 472 -5.15 -2.37 26.82
CA LYS A 472 -4.56 -3.45 27.63
C LYS A 472 -3.05 -3.35 27.67
N ARG A 473 -2.47 -3.79 28.78
CA ARG A 473 -1.02 -3.90 28.92
C ARG A 473 -0.50 -5.09 28.09
N PRO A 474 0.75 -5.02 27.61
CA PRO A 474 1.33 -6.13 26.83
C PRO A 474 1.52 -7.42 27.67
N ASP A 475 1.60 -7.29 29.02
CA ASP A 475 1.70 -8.40 29.98
C ASP A 475 0.32 -8.85 30.51
N ASP A 476 -0.80 -8.36 29.94
CA ASP A 476 -2.13 -8.88 30.26
C ASP A 476 -2.18 -10.39 29.94
N ARG A 477 -2.67 -11.17 30.89
CA ARG A 477 -2.68 -12.64 30.80
C ARG A 477 -3.37 -13.12 29.53
N MET A 478 -4.52 -12.54 29.19
CA MET A 478 -5.29 -12.94 28.01
C MET A 478 -4.56 -12.63 26.70
N ILE A 479 -3.87 -11.48 26.62
CA ILE A 479 -3.01 -11.12 25.49
C ILE A 479 -1.89 -12.15 25.32
N VAL A 480 -1.17 -12.48 26.40
CA VAL A 480 -0.01 -13.39 26.37
C VAL A 480 -0.43 -14.82 25.98
N GLU A 481 -1.53 -15.35 26.53
CA GLU A 481 -2.03 -16.68 26.23
C GLU A 481 -2.56 -16.79 24.80
N SER A 482 -3.31 -15.80 24.34
CA SER A 482 -3.77 -15.74 22.93
C SER A 482 -2.59 -15.67 21.95
N LEU A 483 -1.56 -14.89 22.31
CA LEU A 483 -0.37 -14.75 21.47
C LEU A 483 0.40 -16.07 21.33
N ALA A 484 0.52 -16.85 22.41
CA ALA A 484 1.15 -18.16 22.38
C ALA A 484 0.41 -19.13 21.44
N LEU A 485 -0.94 -19.09 21.47
CA LEU A 485 -1.77 -19.92 20.60
C LEU A 485 -1.68 -19.49 19.13
N ILE A 486 -1.70 -18.18 18.85
CA ILE A 486 -1.52 -17.63 17.50
C ILE A 486 -0.18 -18.07 16.91
N ASP A 487 0.89 -18.04 17.72
CA ASP A 487 2.22 -18.45 17.28
C ASP A 487 2.30 -19.96 16.94
N GLN A 488 1.43 -20.77 17.50
CA GLN A 488 1.31 -22.20 17.13
C GLN A 488 0.51 -22.41 15.85
N LEU A 489 -0.51 -21.60 15.60
CA LEU A 489 -1.52 -21.87 14.57
C LEU A 489 -1.25 -21.14 13.23
N ILE A 490 -0.80 -19.88 13.28
CA ILE A 490 -0.72 -19.03 12.08
C ILE A 490 0.66 -18.41 11.82
N LYS A 491 1.67 -18.74 12.64
CA LYS A 491 3.05 -18.30 12.41
C LYS A 491 3.80 -19.29 11.50
N VAL A 492 4.56 -18.75 10.56
CA VAL A 492 5.43 -19.53 9.67
C VAL A 492 6.85 -18.95 9.71
N GLN A 493 7.84 -19.83 9.84
CA GLN A 493 9.25 -19.46 9.68
C GLN A 493 9.62 -19.40 8.20
N THR A 494 10.05 -18.24 7.72
CA THR A 494 10.59 -18.06 6.38
C THR A 494 12.12 -17.90 6.42
N PRO A 495 12.82 -17.96 5.29
CA PRO A 495 14.28 -17.71 5.24
C PRO A 495 14.69 -16.32 5.75
N VAL A 496 13.79 -15.34 5.70
CA VAL A 496 14.09 -13.96 6.16
C VAL A 496 13.57 -13.66 7.56
N GLY A 497 12.75 -14.54 8.13
CA GLY A 497 12.20 -14.41 9.48
C GLY A 497 10.77 -14.91 9.59
N GLU A 498 10.15 -14.66 10.73
CA GLU A 498 8.79 -15.11 11.03
C GLU A 498 7.73 -14.17 10.41
N ALA A 499 6.67 -14.78 9.88
CA ALA A 499 5.49 -14.10 9.34
C ALA A 499 4.21 -14.83 9.72
N TRP A 500 3.07 -14.17 9.58
CA TRP A 500 1.77 -14.68 10.02
C TRP A 500 0.75 -14.63 8.89
N TYR A 501 -0.17 -15.62 8.87
CA TYR A 501 -1.40 -15.52 8.12
C TYR A 501 -2.33 -14.46 8.74
N ARG A 502 -3.30 -13.94 7.99
CA ARG A 502 -4.35 -13.08 8.55
C ARG A 502 -5.08 -13.80 9.69
N TYR A 503 -5.53 -15.01 9.41
CA TYR A 503 -6.16 -15.93 10.35
C TYR A 503 -6.01 -17.38 9.85
N ASN A 504 -6.20 -18.35 10.72
CA ASN A 504 -6.25 -19.73 10.30
C ASN A 504 -7.53 -19.99 9.48
N HIS A 505 -7.44 -20.84 8.46
CA HIS A 505 -8.48 -21.10 7.45
C HIS A 505 -8.66 -19.99 6.39
N ASP A 506 -7.88 -18.94 6.39
CA ASP A 506 -7.92 -17.89 5.36
C ASP A 506 -7.89 -18.49 3.94
N ALA A 507 -8.67 -17.91 3.04
CA ALA A 507 -8.74 -18.34 1.64
C ALA A 507 -8.39 -17.20 0.65
N TYR A 508 -7.91 -16.05 1.14
CA TYR A 508 -7.53 -14.91 0.31
C TYR A 508 -6.05 -14.98 -0.09
N GLY A 509 -5.80 -15.48 -1.28
CA GLY A 509 -4.46 -15.65 -1.86
C GLY A 509 -4.49 -16.60 -3.06
N GLU A 510 -3.35 -16.89 -3.64
CA GLU A 510 -3.22 -17.80 -4.77
C GLU A 510 -3.75 -19.20 -4.45
N THR A 511 -4.13 -19.90 -5.50
CA THR A 511 -4.53 -21.31 -5.40
C THR A 511 -3.39 -22.18 -4.82
N PRO A 512 -3.67 -23.40 -4.33
CA PRO A 512 -2.65 -24.31 -3.80
C PRO A 512 -1.46 -24.54 -4.74
N ASN A 513 -1.69 -24.47 -6.06
CA ASN A 513 -0.66 -24.70 -7.08
C ASN A 513 0.06 -23.40 -7.52
N GLY A 514 -0.23 -22.26 -6.90
CA GLY A 514 0.37 -20.98 -7.23
C GLY A 514 -0.29 -20.22 -8.38
N GLY A 515 -1.45 -20.67 -8.86
CA GLY A 515 -2.27 -19.92 -9.81
C GLY A 515 -2.89 -18.68 -9.16
N ALA A 516 -3.27 -17.70 -9.97
CA ALA A 516 -3.91 -16.48 -9.50
C ALA A 516 -5.17 -16.78 -8.66
N TYR A 517 -5.45 -15.93 -7.67
CA TYR A 517 -6.67 -15.98 -6.90
C TYR A 517 -7.90 -15.77 -7.79
N ASP A 518 -8.86 -16.66 -7.67
CA ASP A 518 -10.08 -16.71 -8.51
C ASP A 518 -11.38 -16.44 -7.72
N GLY A 519 -11.25 -16.07 -6.44
CA GLY A 519 -12.39 -15.81 -5.57
C GLY A 519 -12.99 -17.06 -4.90
N ARG A 520 -12.48 -18.28 -5.16
CA ARG A 520 -13.06 -19.54 -4.64
C ARG A 520 -12.05 -20.56 -4.14
N ASN A 521 -10.95 -20.73 -4.88
CA ASN A 521 -9.98 -21.81 -4.65
C ASN A 521 -8.69 -21.32 -4.01
N GLY A 522 -8.70 -20.12 -3.45
CA GLY A 522 -7.53 -19.52 -2.83
C GLY A 522 -7.14 -20.16 -1.52
N VAL A 523 -5.90 -19.93 -1.13
CA VAL A 523 -5.35 -20.27 0.18
C VAL A 523 -4.67 -19.03 0.72
N GLY A 524 -4.93 -18.67 1.97
CA GLY A 524 -4.30 -17.53 2.63
C GLY A 524 -2.78 -17.60 2.56
N ARG A 525 -2.15 -16.45 2.39
CA ARG A 525 -0.69 -16.30 2.40
C ARG A 525 -0.25 -15.44 3.58
N LEU A 526 1.07 -15.36 3.81
CA LEU A 526 1.63 -14.60 4.92
C LEU A 526 1.58 -13.11 4.64
N TRP A 527 1.06 -12.34 5.58
CA TRP A 527 0.93 -10.89 5.46
C TRP A 527 2.10 -10.17 6.10
N THR A 528 2.81 -9.38 5.32
CA THR A 528 4.04 -8.71 5.76
C THR A 528 3.79 -7.70 6.87
N LEU A 529 2.66 -6.98 6.83
CA LEU A 529 2.30 -5.98 7.85
C LEU A 529 2.16 -6.60 9.25
N LEU A 530 1.67 -7.86 9.36
CA LEU A 530 1.52 -8.53 10.65
C LEU A 530 2.85 -8.80 11.35
N THR A 531 3.93 -8.98 10.59
CA THR A 531 5.30 -9.00 11.14
C THR A 531 5.64 -7.68 11.83
N GLY A 532 5.21 -6.56 11.25
CA GLY A 532 5.41 -5.24 11.86
C GLY A 532 4.54 -4.99 13.08
N GLU A 533 3.26 -5.34 13.05
CA GLU A 533 2.34 -5.26 14.19
C GLU A 533 2.87 -6.10 15.38
N ARG A 534 3.41 -7.29 15.08
CA ARG A 534 4.10 -8.11 16.09
C ARG A 534 5.30 -7.39 16.69
N GLY A 535 6.11 -6.71 15.88
CA GLY A 535 7.24 -5.91 16.35
C GLY A 535 6.83 -4.73 17.25
N GLU A 536 5.71 -4.08 16.96
CA GLU A 536 5.14 -3.02 17.81
C GLU A 536 4.69 -3.58 19.16
N TYR A 537 4.07 -4.77 19.20
CA TYR A 537 3.75 -5.46 20.45
C TYR A 537 5.02 -5.82 21.25
N GLU A 538 6.01 -6.43 20.61
CA GLU A 538 7.27 -6.81 21.24
C GLU A 538 7.99 -5.59 21.86
N LEU A 539 7.97 -4.46 21.15
CA LEU A 539 8.49 -3.19 21.66
C LEU A 539 7.72 -2.70 22.89
N ALA A 540 6.38 -2.76 22.84
CA ALA A 540 5.53 -2.39 23.98
C ALA A 540 5.77 -3.29 25.20
N ALA A 541 6.08 -4.57 24.98
CA ALA A 541 6.45 -5.55 26.00
C ALA A 541 7.90 -5.36 26.53
N GLY A 542 8.67 -4.42 25.98
CA GLY A 542 10.06 -4.16 26.35
C GLY A 542 11.09 -5.02 25.63
N ASP A 543 10.67 -5.93 24.73
CA ASP A 543 11.58 -6.75 23.93
C ASP A 543 12.02 -6.04 22.64
N VAL A 544 12.89 -5.06 22.80
CA VAL A 544 13.47 -4.27 21.71
C VAL A 544 14.25 -5.16 20.73
N GLN A 545 14.85 -6.26 21.21
CA GLN A 545 15.64 -7.14 20.36
C GLN A 545 14.76 -7.91 19.36
N SER A 546 13.63 -8.43 19.82
CA SER A 546 12.64 -9.08 18.93
C SER A 546 12.02 -8.06 17.97
N ALA A 547 11.64 -6.87 18.43
CA ALA A 547 11.15 -5.82 17.55
C ALA A 547 12.14 -5.48 16.40
N ARG A 548 13.45 -5.42 16.69
CA ARG A 548 14.49 -5.23 15.67
C ARG A 548 14.56 -6.39 14.67
N LYS A 549 14.39 -7.63 15.13
CA LYS A 549 14.29 -8.80 14.23
C LYS A 549 13.09 -8.70 13.31
N ARG A 550 11.93 -8.19 13.79
CA ARG A 550 10.75 -7.96 12.94
C ARG A 550 11.02 -6.90 11.88
N LEU A 551 11.75 -5.84 12.23
CA LEU A 551 12.17 -4.83 11.26
C LEU A 551 13.11 -5.41 10.20
N ASP A 552 14.09 -6.22 10.60
CA ASP A 552 14.99 -6.94 9.69
C ASP A 552 14.20 -7.87 8.74
N THR A 553 13.18 -8.56 9.26
CA THR A 553 12.30 -9.45 8.50
C THR A 553 11.46 -8.68 7.47
N LEU A 554 10.84 -7.56 7.88
CA LEU A 554 10.09 -6.70 6.98
C LEU A 554 10.95 -6.17 5.82
N ALA A 555 12.17 -5.74 6.12
CA ALA A 555 13.13 -5.33 5.10
C ALA A 555 13.48 -6.48 4.16
N GLY A 556 13.57 -7.71 4.69
CA GLY A 556 13.88 -8.92 3.93
C GLY A 556 12.76 -9.38 2.98
N PHE A 557 11.51 -8.99 3.21
CA PHE A 557 10.39 -9.25 2.30
C PHE A 557 10.34 -8.31 1.10
N ALA A 558 11.05 -7.19 1.15
CA ALA A 558 11.10 -6.26 0.03
C ALA A 558 11.82 -6.88 -1.18
N ASN A 559 11.29 -6.62 -2.36
CA ASN A 559 11.91 -7.06 -3.62
C ASN A 559 13.13 -6.19 -4.00
N ALA A 560 13.74 -6.46 -5.16
CA ALA A 560 14.92 -5.74 -5.64
C ALA A 560 14.71 -4.21 -5.82
N GLY A 561 13.47 -3.76 -5.97
CA GLY A 561 13.10 -2.35 -6.00
C GLY A 561 12.79 -1.75 -4.63
N LEU A 562 12.98 -2.51 -3.56
CA LEU A 562 12.65 -2.17 -2.18
C LEU A 562 11.13 -1.95 -1.97
N MET A 563 10.29 -2.64 -2.75
CA MET A 563 8.83 -2.64 -2.60
C MET A 563 8.42 -3.78 -1.67
N ILE A 564 7.72 -3.46 -0.59
CA ILE A 564 7.20 -4.45 0.36
C ILE A 564 5.81 -4.89 -0.13
N PRO A 565 5.60 -6.20 -0.35
CA PRO A 565 4.32 -6.72 -0.83
C PRO A 565 3.28 -6.78 0.29
N GLU A 566 2.03 -6.94 -0.10
CA GLU A 566 0.95 -7.35 0.79
C GLU A 566 1.22 -8.73 1.38
N GLN A 567 1.44 -9.71 0.51
CA GLN A 567 1.61 -11.10 0.88
C GLN A 567 2.92 -11.68 0.36
N VAL A 568 3.45 -12.65 1.12
CA VAL A 568 4.60 -13.47 0.73
C VAL A 568 4.25 -14.95 0.79
N TRP A 569 4.92 -15.75 -0.02
CA TRP A 569 4.72 -17.18 -0.06
C TRP A 569 5.05 -17.86 1.28
N ASP A 570 4.18 -18.76 1.70
CA ASP A 570 4.26 -19.57 2.92
C ASP A 570 5.06 -20.88 2.72
N ARG A 571 5.37 -21.24 1.47
CA ARG A 571 6.04 -22.48 1.07
C ARG A 571 6.78 -22.32 -0.26
N ASN A 572 7.57 -23.33 -0.61
CA ASN A 572 8.17 -23.47 -1.94
C ASN A 572 7.22 -24.22 -2.88
N GLY A 573 7.28 -23.89 -4.18
CA GLY A 573 6.55 -24.57 -5.24
C GLY A 573 7.17 -24.32 -6.62
N ALA A 574 6.51 -24.80 -7.66
CA ALA A 574 6.96 -24.60 -9.04
C ALA A 574 6.86 -23.10 -9.40
N GLY A 575 8.00 -22.43 -9.50
CA GLY A 575 8.08 -21.00 -9.86
C GLY A 575 7.97 -20.01 -8.71
N PHE A 576 7.80 -20.44 -7.45
CA PHE A 576 7.75 -19.55 -6.30
C PHE A 576 8.53 -20.09 -5.09
N ARG A 577 8.95 -19.19 -4.21
CA ARG A 577 9.79 -19.50 -3.04
C ARG A 577 9.18 -18.88 -1.78
N ILE A 578 9.24 -19.64 -0.68
CA ILE A 578 8.84 -19.16 0.65
C ILE A 578 9.52 -17.82 1.00
N GLY A 579 8.74 -16.86 1.50
CA GLY A 579 9.22 -15.53 1.91
C GLY A 579 9.43 -14.53 0.77
N THR A 580 9.19 -14.92 -0.51
CA THR A 580 9.16 -13.98 -1.63
C THR A 580 7.73 -13.47 -1.88
N GLY A 581 7.60 -12.26 -2.45
CA GLY A 581 6.30 -11.68 -2.77
C GLY A 581 5.47 -12.57 -3.69
N THR A 582 4.16 -12.57 -3.47
CA THR A 582 3.16 -13.27 -4.28
C THR A 582 2.68 -12.41 -5.46
N GLY A 583 1.60 -12.82 -6.15
CA GLY A 583 0.89 -12.00 -7.13
C GLY A 583 -0.07 -10.97 -6.53
N SER A 584 -0.07 -10.80 -5.21
CA SER A 584 -0.83 -9.78 -4.49
C SER A 584 -0.25 -8.37 -4.70
N ALA A 585 -0.89 -7.36 -4.12
CA ALA A 585 -0.48 -5.96 -4.29
C ALA A 585 0.97 -5.69 -3.84
N THR A 586 1.77 -5.09 -4.72
CA THR A 586 3.16 -4.68 -4.43
C THR A 586 3.47 -3.36 -5.16
N PRO A 587 3.94 -2.29 -4.46
CA PRO A 587 3.98 -2.20 -2.99
C PRO A 587 2.57 -2.06 -2.40
N LEU A 588 2.38 -2.52 -1.16
CA LEU A 588 1.19 -2.15 -0.38
C LEU A 588 1.54 -0.93 0.49
N ALA A 589 0.72 0.12 0.43
CA ALA A 589 0.95 1.35 1.22
C ALA A 589 0.97 1.05 2.72
N TRP A 590 0.07 0.22 3.22
CA TRP A 590 0.05 -0.18 4.63
C TRP A 590 1.33 -0.93 5.04
N SER A 591 1.84 -1.87 4.23
CA SER A 591 3.12 -2.56 4.52
C SER A 591 4.31 -1.60 4.54
N MET A 592 4.35 -0.63 3.61
CA MET A 592 5.39 0.40 3.58
C MET A 592 5.29 1.34 4.79
N ALA A 593 4.08 1.72 5.20
CA ALA A 593 3.82 2.53 6.39
C ALA A 593 4.19 1.78 7.67
N GLN A 594 3.87 0.49 7.76
CA GLN A 594 4.19 -0.37 8.90
C GLN A 594 5.71 -0.48 9.11
N PHE A 595 6.48 -0.58 8.02
CA PHE A 595 7.94 -0.55 8.10
C PHE A 595 8.46 0.76 8.70
N ILE A 596 7.95 1.90 8.25
CA ILE A 596 8.33 3.22 8.77
C ILE A 596 7.97 3.36 10.25
N ARG A 597 6.75 2.99 10.62
CA ARG A 597 6.25 3.07 12.00
C ARG A 597 7.14 2.26 12.94
N LEU A 598 7.34 0.97 12.62
CA LEU A 598 8.18 0.10 13.47
C LEU A 598 9.62 0.63 13.56
N ALA A 599 10.21 1.10 12.47
CA ALA A 599 11.56 1.68 12.49
C ALA A 599 11.63 2.88 13.43
N MET A 600 10.68 3.82 13.31
CA MET A 600 10.64 5.02 14.17
C MET A 600 10.30 4.70 15.62
N ASN A 601 9.43 3.72 15.87
CA ASN A 601 9.08 3.26 17.21
C ASN A 601 10.31 2.67 17.93
N ILE A 602 11.11 1.87 17.22
CA ILE A 602 12.38 1.32 17.75
C ILE A 602 13.38 2.46 18.07
N GLU A 603 13.53 3.42 17.14
CA GLU A 603 14.45 4.58 17.37
C GLU A 603 14.01 5.46 18.55
N LYS A 604 12.71 5.54 18.81
CA LYS A 604 12.14 6.32 19.91
C LYS A 604 11.93 5.50 21.21
N GLY A 605 12.13 4.18 21.17
CA GLY A 605 11.94 3.27 22.29
C GLY A 605 10.49 3.14 22.76
N ARG A 606 9.51 3.50 21.92
CA ARG A 606 8.07 3.41 22.24
C ARG A 606 7.23 3.47 20.97
N ASN A 607 6.01 2.96 21.04
CA ASN A 607 5.03 3.11 19.97
C ASN A 607 4.49 4.55 19.93
N LEU A 608 4.78 5.26 18.85
CA LEU A 608 4.43 6.69 18.68
C LEU A 608 2.92 6.87 18.44
N GLU A 609 2.29 5.90 17.82
CA GLU A 609 0.85 5.90 17.49
C GLU A 609 -0.05 5.50 18.66
N MET A 610 0.50 5.06 19.81
CA MET A 610 -0.27 4.78 21.03
C MET A 610 -0.78 6.10 21.64
N PRO A 611 -2.11 6.34 21.71
CA PRO A 611 -2.64 7.59 22.26
C PRO A 611 -2.37 7.67 23.76
N ARG A 612 -1.65 8.70 24.19
CA ARG A 612 -1.30 8.89 25.61
C ARG A 612 -2.51 8.88 26.53
N VAL A 613 -3.60 9.55 26.12
CA VAL A 613 -4.81 9.67 26.92
C VAL A 613 -5.50 8.31 27.14
N VAL A 614 -5.45 7.42 26.16
CA VAL A 614 -6.03 6.07 26.27
C VAL A 614 -5.21 5.23 27.25
N ARG A 615 -3.89 5.19 27.04
CA ARG A 615 -2.98 4.47 27.93
C ARG A 615 -3.10 4.95 29.38
N GLU A 616 -3.00 6.26 29.64
CA GLU A 616 -3.09 6.82 30.98
C GLU A 616 -4.43 6.54 31.67
N ARG A 617 -5.53 6.41 30.90
CA ARG A 617 -6.83 6.06 31.43
C ARG A 617 -6.87 4.63 31.94
N TYR A 618 -6.42 3.68 31.15
CA TYR A 618 -6.56 2.26 31.48
C TYR A 618 -5.42 1.68 32.32
N GLU A 619 -4.21 2.25 32.27
CA GLU A 619 -3.14 1.89 33.19
C GLU A 619 -3.48 2.26 34.66
N LYS A 620 -4.16 3.38 34.90
CA LYS A 620 -4.58 3.80 36.26
C LYS A 620 -5.65 2.91 36.88
N VAL A 621 -6.53 2.35 36.04
CA VAL A 621 -7.62 1.47 36.54
C VAL A 621 -7.06 0.14 37.10
N VAL A 622 -5.92 -0.32 36.62
CA VAL A 622 -5.26 -1.54 37.11
C VAL A 622 -4.60 -1.34 38.47
N LEU A 623 -4.12 -0.13 38.79
CA LEU A 623 -3.44 0.18 40.04
C LEU A 623 -4.42 0.40 41.24
N THR A 624 -5.72 0.47 40.97
CA THR A 624 -6.77 0.68 41.99
C THR A 624 -7.58 -0.57 42.34
N LYS A 625 -7.22 -1.72 41.77
CA LYS A 625 -7.74 -3.05 42.14
C LYS A 625 -6.70 -3.87 42.86
#